data_91644a8fde78c2695c48940fc378ac23
#
_entry.id   91644a8fde78c2695c48940fc378ac23
#
_cell.length_a   1.000
_cell.length_b   1.000
_cell.length_c   1.000
_cell.angle_alpha   90.00
_cell.angle_beta   90.00
_cell.angle_gamma   90.00
#
_symmetry.space_group_name_H-M   'P 1'
#
loop_
_entity.id
_entity.type
_entity.pdbx_description
1 polymer ?
#
loop_
_entity_poly.entity_id
_entity_poly.type
_entity_poly.pdbx_seq_one_letter_code
_entity_poly.pdbx_strand_id
1 'polypeptide(L)'
;MGIERELSYRMFHQREELLEHVGYEEEARLYFAVATGDISLVKEYAQNYMKPDASGNEKNGILSRDPLQNTKYHFVIFTALITRLCVEYCMIREEAYTISDLYINKMDVCNNSQKVLYLQGEMLLDFTTRMAALEKKANYPIPIAQAIDYINNHLQEPLSLNKIASILGLTPSYLSYLFKKETGTTIKKYILEKKLKAAETMLLYSDMSSSDIAEYFNFASQSYFISCFKKATGQTPLEYRQHHYQTYTKPVHDSPETL
;
A
#
# COMPACT_ATOMS: atom_id res chain seq x y z
N MET A 1 -40.21 13.15 -10.33
CA MET A 1 -39.84 13.11 -11.77
C MET A 1 -39.05 11.81 -11.94
N GLY A 2 -39.37 10.94 -12.89
CA GLY A 2 -38.65 9.66 -13.05
C GLY A 2 -37.25 9.86 -13.58
N ILE A 3 -36.32 8.98 -13.20
CA ILE A 3 -34.88 9.02 -13.57
C ILE A 3 -34.69 9.19 -15.08
N GLU A 4 -35.50 8.53 -15.92
CA GLU A 4 -35.40 8.63 -17.40
C GLU A 4 -35.61 10.05 -17.92
N ARG A 5 -36.56 10.79 -17.35
CA ARG A 5 -36.83 12.17 -17.77
C ARG A 5 -35.70 13.10 -17.34
N GLU A 6 -35.16 12.88 -16.16
CA GLU A 6 -34.01 13.64 -15.67
C GLU A 6 -32.72 13.32 -16.46
N LEU A 7 -32.52 12.06 -16.81
CA LEU A 7 -31.42 11.62 -17.67
C LEU A 7 -31.49 12.31 -19.04
N SER A 8 -32.66 12.25 -19.71
CA SER A 8 -32.85 12.88 -21.02
C SER A 8 -32.57 14.39 -20.97
N TYR A 9 -33.01 15.06 -19.90
CA TYR A 9 -32.78 16.49 -19.69
C TYR A 9 -31.30 16.80 -19.51
N ARG A 10 -30.60 16.02 -18.65
CA ARG A 10 -29.15 16.20 -18.42
C ARG A 10 -28.33 15.91 -19.67
N MET A 11 -28.64 14.84 -20.41
CA MET A 11 -27.95 14.52 -21.66
C MET A 11 -28.13 15.60 -22.72
N PHE A 12 -29.31 16.22 -22.79
CA PHE A 12 -29.54 17.35 -23.68
C PHE A 12 -28.65 18.55 -23.32
N HIS A 13 -28.66 18.96 -22.05
CA HIS A 13 -27.79 20.06 -21.58
C HIS A 13 -26.30 19.79 -21.76
N GLN A 14 -25.84 18.59 -21.49
CA GLN A 14 -24.41 18.21 -21.69
C GLN A 14 -24.00 18.35 -23.15
N ARG A 15 -24.87 18.01 -24.09
CA ARG A 15 -24.61 18.20 -25.54
C ARG A 15 -24.56 19.67 -25.93
N GLU A 16 -25.48 20.49 -25.41
CA GLU A 16 -25.52 21.94 -25.72
C GLU A 16 -24.32 22.68 -25.12
N GLU A 17 -23.83 22.26 -23.93
CA GLU A 17 -22.72 22.87 -23.21
C GLU A 17 -21.36 22.26 -23.59
N LEU A 18 -21.31 21.26 -24.49
CA LEU A 18 -20.10 20.51 -24.87
C LEU A 18 -19.35 19.94 -23.66
N LEU A 19 -20.07 19.57 -22.61
CA LEU A 19 -19.49 18.96 -21.41
C LEU A 19 -19.22 17.47 -21.69
N GLU A 20 -17.97 17.17 -21.97
CA GLU A 20 -17.51 15.79 -22.11
C GLU A 20 -16.89 15.30 -20.79
N HIS A 21 -17.24 14.10 -20.36
CA HIS A 21 -16.53 13.41 -19.31
C HIS A 21 -15.10 13.07 -19.77
N VAL A 22 -14.21 12.76 -18.82
CA VAL A 22 -12.89 12.22 -19.13
C VAL A 22 -13.03 11.06 -20.10
N GLY A 23 -12.25 11.06 -21.16
CA GLY A 23 -12.31 9.98 -22.16
C GLY A 23 -12.00 8.63 -21.49
N TYR A 24 -12.85 7.63 -21.75
CA TYR A 24 -12.69 6.29 -21.19
C TYR A 24 -11.28 5.72 -21.43
N GLU A 25 -10.68 6.00 -22.58
CA GLU A 25 -9.33 5.52 -22.92
C GLU A 25 -8.23 6.15 -22.03
N GLU A 26 -8.36 7.42 -21.69
CA GLU A 26 -7.42 8.12 -20.81
C GLU A 26 -7.52 7.61 -19.38
N GLU A 27 -8.75 7.44 -18.90
CA GLU A 27 -9.01 6.88 -17.57
C GLU A 27 -8.51 5.43 -17.48
N ALA A 28 -8.84 4.60 -18.45
CA ALA A 28 -8.40 3.21 -18.53
C ALA A 28 -6.87 3.08 -18.60
N ARG A 29 -6.19 3.99 -19.31
CA ARG A 29 -4.73 4.04 -19.39
C ARG A 29 -4.09 4.25 -18.03
N LEU A 30 -4.62 5.17 -17.22
CA LEU A 30 -4.12 5.41 -15.87
C LEU A 30 -4.34 4.19 -14.98
N TYR A 31 -5.54 3.62 -14.99
CA TYR A 31 -5.85 2.44 -14.18
C TYR A 31 -4.96 1.24 -14.54
N PHE A 32 -4.74 1.02 -15.83
CA PHE A 32 -3.85 -0.03 -16.31
C PHE A 32 -2.39 0.20 -15.88
N ALA A 33 -1.92 1.45 -15.95
CA ALA A 33 -0.57 1.81 -15.50
C ALA A 33 -0.36 1.53 -13.99
N VAL A 34 -1.37 1.81 -13.16
CA VAL A 34 -1.33 1.46 -11.73
C VAL A 34 -1.27 -0.05 -11.56
N ALA A 35 -2.15 -0.80 -12.23
CA ALA A 35 -2.26 -2.25 -12.09
C ALA A 35 -1.02 -3.01 -12.59
N THR A 36 -0.32 -2.47 -13.59
CA THR A 36 0.93 -3.04 -14.13
C THR A 36 2.19 -2.49 -13.47
N GLY A 37 2.06 -1.56 -12.52
CA GLY A 37 3.21 -1.01 -11.79
C GLY A 37 4.07 -0.04 -12.61
N ASP A 38 3.52 0.64 -13.61
CA ASP A 38 4.23 1.66 -14.39
C ASP A 38 4.38 2.95 -13.56
N ILE A 39 5.41 2.97 -12.71
CA ILE A 39 5.72 4.10 -11.82
C ILE A 39 5.98 5.38 -12.62
N SER A 40 6.58 5.29 -13.81
CA SER A 40 6.96 6.45 -14.60
C SER A 40 5.74 7.21 -15.07
N LEU A 41 4.78 6.52 -15.67
CA LEU A 41 3.54 7.10 -16.14
C LEU A 41 2.67 7.62 -14.99
N VAL A 42 2.50 6.81 -13.93
CA VAL A 42 1.67 7.19 -12.79
C VAL A 42 2.23 8.39 -12.03
N LYS A 43 3.55 8.55 -11.98
CA LYS A 43 4.20 9.71 -11.37
C LYS A 43 3.80 11.04 -12.02
N GLU A 44 3.65 11.07 -13.34
CA GLU A 44 3.19 12.26 -14.07
C GLU A 44 1.76 12.64 -13.66
N TYR A 45 0.86 11.66 -13.59
CA TYR A 45 -0.51 11.89 -13.14
C TYR A 45 -0.56 12.30 -11.67
N ALA A 46 0.16 11.61 -10.79
CA ALA A 46 0.21 11.92 -9.36
C ALA A 46 0.72 13.35 -9.09
N GLN A 47 1.74 13.79 -9.82
CA GLN A 47 2.26 15.16 -9.71
C GLN A 47 1.21 16.21 -10.04
N ASN A 48 0.30 15.95 -10.99
CA ASN A 48 -0.77 16.89 -11.32
C ASN A 48 -1.79 17.03 -10.16
N TYR A 49 -2.12 15.95 -9.47
CA TYR A 49 -2.98 16.00 -8.27
C TYR A 49 -2.30 16.67 -7.08
N MET A 50 -0.98 16.58 -6.96
CA MET A 50 -0.20 17.12 -5.85
C MET A 50 0.17 18.61 -6.00
N LYS A 51 -0.12 19.25 -7.13
CA LYS A 51 0.14 20.68 -7.32
C LYS A 51 -0.69 21.54 -6.37
N PRO A 52 -0.14 22.69 -5.89
CA PRO A 52 -0.89 23.58 -4.99
C PRO A 52 -2.17 24.18 -5.60
N ASP A 53 -2.21 24.29 -6.92
CA ASP A 53 -3.32 24.79 -7.73
C ASP A 53 -4.12 23.67 -8.41
N ALA A 54 -3.91 22.41 -8.01
CA ALA A 54 -4.67 21.31 -8.58
C ALA A 54 -6.16 21.54 -8.35
N SER A 55 -6.90 21.69 -9.43
CA SER A 55 -8.36 21.62 -9.43
C SER A 55 -8.74 20.16 -9.70
N GLY A 56 -9.79 19.69 -9.04
CA GLY A 56 -10.42 18.43 -9.43
C GLY A 56 -10.74 18.51 -10.93
N ASN A 57 -10.62 17.38 -11.63
CA ASN A 57 -10.83 17.38 -13.06
C ASN A 57 -12.23 17.94 -13.36
N GLU A 58 -12.31 19.09 -14.02
CA GLU A 58 -13.57 19.76 -14.37
C GLU A 58 -14.48 18.86 -15.24
N LYS A 59 -13.88 17.87 -15.89
CA LYS A 59 -14.59 16.84 -16.68
C LYS A 59 -15.18 15.72 -15.80
N ASN A 60 -14.96 15.74 -14.49
CA ASN A 60 -15.64 14.82 -13.59
C ASN A 60 -17.08 15.28 -13.36
N GLY A 61 -18.05 14.35 -13.39
CA GLY A 61 -19.45 14.67 -13.15
C GLY A 61 -19.67 15.34 -11.78
N ILE A 62 -20.73 16.12 -11.66
CA ILE A 62 -21.13 16.77 -10.41
C ILE A 62 -21.94 15.79 -9.56
N LEU A 63 -21.31 15.23 -8.52
CA LEU A 63 -21.93 14.30 -7.57
C LEU A 63 -22.46 15.01 -6.32
N SER A 64 -21.96 16.22 -6.03
CA SER A 64 -22.42 17.06 -4.92
C SER A 64 -22.33 18.54 -5.28
N ARG A 65 -23.22 19.36 -4.68
CA ARG A 65 -23.15 20.83 -4.77
C ARG A 65 -22.01 21.40 -3.93
N ASP A 66 -21.58 20.69 -2.88
CA ASP A 66 -20.42 21.06 -2.09
C ASP A 66 -19.15 20.57 -2.81
N PRO A 67 -18.21 21.47 -3.16
CA PRO A 67 -17.00 21.11 -3.88
C PRO A 67 -16.10 20.09 -3.13
N LEU A 68 -15.99 20.21 -1.81
CA LEU A 68 -15.22 19.26 -1.01
C LEU A 68 -15.88 17.88 -1.04
N GLN A 69 -17.18 17.81 -0.83
CA GLN A 69 -17.92 16.56 -0.85
C GLN A 69 -17.91 15.93 -2.25
N ASN A 70 -17.98 16.75 -3.30
CA ASN A 70 -17.83 16.28 -4.67
C ASN A 70 -16.47 15.60 -4.88
N THR A 71 -15.38 16.23 -4.45
CA THR A 71 -14.02 15.68 -4.55
C THR A 71 -13.87 14.39 -3.74
N LYS A 72 -14.45 14.33 -2.53
CA LYS A 72 -14.46 13.12 -1.68
C LYS A 72 -15.18 11.95 -2.35
N TYR A 73 -16.33 12.17 -2.98
CA TYR A 73 -17.05 11.12 -3.70
C TYR A 73 -16.24 10.56 -4.87
N HIS A 74 -15.63 11.43 -5.66
CA HIS A 74 -14.75 11.00 -6.74
C HIS A 74 -13.54 10.21 -6.22
N PHE A 75 -12.94 10.64 -5.11
CA PHE A 75 -11.85 9.91 -4.47
C PHE A 75 -12.26 8.47 -4.08
N VAL A 76 -13.43 8.29 -3.46
CA VAL A 76 -13.92 6.96 -3.07
C VAL A 76 -14.14 6.07 -4.28
N ILE A 77 -14.81 6.59 -5.32
CA ILE A 77 -15.05 5.84 -6.57
C ILE A 77 -13.73 5.42 -7.20
N PHE A 78 -12.80 6.35 -7.32
CA PHE A 78 -11.48 6.12 -7.90
C PHE A 78 -10.67 5.08 -7.10
N THR A 79 -10.65 5.20 -5.78
CA THR A 79 -9.99 4.24 -4.88
C THR A 79 -10.58 2.84 -5.05
N ALA A 80 -11.90 2.71 -5.12
CA ALA A 80 -12.58 1.42 -5.28
C ALA A 80 -12.23 0.75 -6.61
N LEU A 81 -12.17 1.51 -7.71
CA LEU A 81 -11.84 1.00 -9.04
C LEU A 81 -10.38 0.51 -9.09
N ILE A 82 -9.43 1.31 -8.60
CA ILE A 82 -8.02 0.94 -8.52
C ILE A 82 -7.83 -0.31 -7.65
N THR A 83 -8.45 -0.36 -6.49
CA THR A 83 -8.35 -1.50 -5.57
C THR A 83 -8.79 -2.80 -6.26
N ARG A 84 -9.95 -2.78 -6.92
CA ARG A 84 -10.46 -3.97 -7.64
C ARG A 84 -9.52 -4.40 -8.76
N LEU A 85 -9.05 -3.46 -9.55
CA LEU A 85 -8.14 -3.76 -10.64
C LEU A 85 -6.81 -4.33 -10.14
N CYS A 86 -6.22 -3.77 -9.07
CA CYS A 86 -5.02 -4.31 -8.47
C CYS A 86 -5.20 -5.76 -7.95
N VAL A 87 -6.38 -6.09 -7.42
CA VAL A 87 -6.72 -7.48 -7.03
C VAL A 87 -6.79 -8.39 -8.25
N GLU A 88 -7.40 -7.96 -9.35
CA GLU A 88 -7.42 -8.71 -10.62
C GLU A 88 -6.01 -8.94 -11.19
N TYR A 89 -5.10 -8.01 -10.94
CA TYR A 89 -3.68 -8.09 -11.31
C TYR A 89 -2.78 -8.66 -10.18
N CYS A 90 -3.33 -9.59 -9.39
CA CYS A 90 -2.62 -10.42 -8.42
C CYS A 90 -2.18 -9.72 -7.12
N MET A 91 -2.67 -8.54 -6.79
CA MET A 91 -2.50 -8.02 -5.44
C MET A 91 -3.31 -8.86 -4.44
N ILE A 92 -2.75 -9.14 -3.27
CA ILE A 92 -3.48 -9.87 -2.22
C ILE A 92 -4.72 -9.06 -1.82
N ARG A 93 -5.90 -9.68 -1.91
CA ARG A 93 -7.19 -9.02 -1.68
C ARG A 93 -7.25 -8.27 -0.35
N GLU A 94 -6.86 -8.92 0.75
CA GLU A 94 -6.89 -8.32 2.09
C GLU A 94 -5.93 -7.12 2.20
N GLU A 95 -4.76 -7.17 1.56
CA GLU A 95 -3.84 -6.04 1.49
C GLU A 95 -4.46 -4.88 0.72
N ALA A 96 -5.03 -5.14 -0.45
CA ALA A 96 -5.65 -4.12 -1.31
C ALA A 96 -6.80 -3.41 -0.61
N TYR A 97 -7.70 -4.16 0.05
CA TYR A 97 -8.83 -3.59 0.78
C TYR A 97 -8.38 -2.80 2.00
N THR A 98 -7.42 -3.32 2.77
CA THR A 98 -6.87 -2.59 3.93
C THR A 98 -6.26 -1.25 3.52
N ILE A 99 -5.51 -1.21 2.40
CA ILE A 99 -4.95 0.05 1.87
C ILE A 99 -6.06 1.00 1.44
N SER A 100 -7.08 0.50 0.74
CA SER A 100 -8.27 1.28 0.35
C SER A 100 -8.93 1.94 1.56
N ASP A 101 -9.20 1.17 2.61
CA ASP A 101 -9.83 1.65 3.84
C ASP A 101 -8.96 2.72 4.53
N LEU A 102 -7.65 2.50 4.60
CA LEU A 102 -6.72 3.47 5.17
C LEU A 102 -6.74 4.81 4.41
N TYR A 103 -6.76 4.79 3.09
CA TYR A 103 -6.82 6.01 2.28
C TYR A 103 -8.17 6.71 2.36
N ILE A 104 -9.29 5.95 2.38
CA ILE A 104 -10.63 6.51 2.55
C ILE A 104 -10.77 7.16 3.93
N ASN A 105 -10.30 6.52 5.00
CA ASN A 105 -10.32 7.09 6.35
C ASN A 105 -9.45 8.36 6.46
N LYS A 106 -8.28 8.40 5.82
CA LYS A 106 -7.46 9.63 5.74
C LYS A 106 -8.17 10.74 4.97
N MET A 107 -8.86 10.40 3.89
CA MET A 107 -9.63 11.35 3.09
C MET A 107 -10.81 11.93 3.87
N ASP A 108 -11.47 11.13 4.69
CA ASP A 108 -12.67 11.53 5.43
C ASP A 108 -12.40 12.74 6.35
N VAL A 109 -11.24 12.80 6.98
CA VAL A 109 -10.83 13.92 7.85
C VAL A 109 -10.26 15.13 7.10
N CYS A 110 -10.13 15.07 5.76
CA CYS A 110 -9.69 16.21 4.97
C CYS A 110 -10.74 17.32 4.96
N ASN A 111 -10.30 18.55 5.18
CA ASN A 111 -11.15 19.73 5.31
C ASN A 111 -11.13 20.66 4.08
N ASN A 112 -10.43 20.30 3.02
CA ASN A 112 -10.46 20.99 1.73
C ASN A 112 -10.13 20.03 0.57
N SER A 113 -10.57 20.38 -0.64
CA SER A 113 -10.38 19.58 -1.85
C SER A 113 -8.91 19.37 -2.20
N GLN A 114 -8.04 20.33 -1.95
CA GLN A 114 -6.62 20.25 -2.24
C GLN A 114 -5.93 19.13 -1.48
N LYS A 115 -6.26 18.94 -0.19
CA LYS A 115 -5.73 17.82 0.60
C LYS A 115 -6.22 16.48 0.10
N VAL A 116 -7.47 16.41 -0.37
CA VAL A 116 -8.02 15.18 -0.96
C VAL A 116 -7.29 14.82 -2.26
N LEU A 117 -7.05 15.82 -3.13
CA LEU A 117 -6.31 15.61 -4.38
C LEU A 117 -4.86 15.21 -4.12
N TYR A 118 -4.19 15.85 -3.17
CA TYR A 118 -2.83 15.47 -2.78
C TYR A 118 -2.78 14.00 -2.30
N LEU A 119 -3.73 13.62 -1.44
CA LEU A 119 -3.86 12.25 -0.96
C LEU A 119 -4.15 11.26 -2.10
N GLN A 120 -4.87 11.67 -3.14
CA GLN A 120 -5.11 10.86 -4.34
C GLN A 120 -3.81 10.57 -5.10
N GLY A 121 -2.93 11.56 -5.21
CA GLY A 121 -1.60 11.38 -5.79
C GLY A 121 -0.74 10.40 -4.97
N GLU A 122 -0.75 10.52 -3.63
CA GLU A 122 -0.05 9.57 -2.74
C GLU A 122 -0.59 8.15 -2.89
N MET A 123 -1.90 7.98 -2.93
CA MET A 123 -2.56 6.68 -3.10
C MET A 123 -2.16 6.03 -4.43
N LEU A 124 -2.19 6.77 -5.52
CA LEU A 124 -1.76 6.29 -6.84
C LEU A 124 -0.34 5.74 -6.80
N LEU A 125 0.59 6.49 -6.21
CA LEU A 125 2.00 6.08 -6.13
C LEU A 125 2.19 4.87 -5.21
N ASP A 126 1.45 4.78 -4.10
CA ASP A 126 1.54 3.64 -3.18
C ASP A 126 1.05 2.34 -3.86
N PHE A 127 -0.15 2.34 -4.44
CA PHE A 127 -0.66 1.18 -5.18
C PHE A 127 0.29 0.77 -6.31
N THR A 128 0.75 1.73 -7.12
CA THR A 128 1.65 1.44 -8.25
C THR A 128 2.98 0.86 -7.78
N THR A 129 3.56 1.39 -6.71
CA THR A 129 4.82 0.88 -6.16
C THR A 129 4.68 -0.56 -5.67
N ARG A 130 3.55 -0.88 -5.02
CA ARG A 130 3.25 -2.25 -4.59
C ARG A 130 3.06 -3.19 -5.77
N MET A 131 2.33 -2.76 -6.80
CA MET A 131 2.12 -3.54 -8.02
C MET A 131 3.44 -3.78 -8.76
N ALA A 132 4.31 -2.78 -8.90
CA ALA A 132 5.65 -2.95 -9.48
C ALA A 132 6.52 -3.94 -8.67
N ALA A 133 6.36 -3.99 -7.35
CA ALA A 133 7.04 -4.96 -6.52
C ALA A 133 6.50 -6.39 -6.72
N LEU A 134 5.20 -6.55 -7.01
CA LEU A 134 4.59 -7.84 -7.34
C LEU A 134 5.05 -8.33 -8.72
N GLU A 135 5.12 -7.46 -9.72
CA GLU A 135 5.63 -7.79 -11.05
C GLU A 135 7.07 -8.30 -10.99
N LYS A 136 7.93 -7.64 -10.19
CA LYS A 136 9.29 -8.12 -9.94
C LYS A 136 9.32 -9.52 -9.31
N LYS A 137 8.35 -9.85 -8.42
CA LYS A 137 8.23 -11.18 -7.82
C LYS A 137 7.73 -12.21 -8.83
N ALA A 138 6.81 -11.84 -9.71
CA ALA A 138 6.31 -12.73 -10.78
C ALA A 138 7.40 -13.11 -11.80
N ASN A 139 8.45 -12.29 -11.92
CA ASN A 139 9.59 -12.54 -12.79
C ASN A 139 10.69 -13.44 -12.16
N TYR A 140 10.55 -13.83 -10.88
CA TYR A 140 11.49 -14.77 -10.30
C TYR A 140 11.25 -16.20 -10.84
N PRO A 141 12.32 -17.00 -11.03
CA PRO A 141 12.17 -18.43 -11.25
C PRO A 141 11.30 -19.07 -10.17
N ILE A 142 10.45 -20.02 -10.55
CA ILE A 142 9.50 -20.69 -9.64
C ILE A 142 10.10 -21.07 -8.29
N PRO A 143 11.31 -21.69 -8.20
CA PRO A 143 11.88 -22.03 -6.90
C PRO A 143 12.16 -20.81 -6.01
N ILE A 144 12.48 -19.67 -6.60
CA ILE A 144 12.77 -18.45 -5.84
C ILE A 144 11.48 -17.80 -5.36
N ALA A 145 10.45 -17.72 -6.20
CA ALA A 145 9.12 -17.27 -5.79
C ALA A 145 8.60 -18.11 -4.61
N GLN A 146 8.68 -19.46 -4.72
CA GLN A 146 8.28 -20.38 -3.65
C GLN A 146 9.09 -20.19 -2.36
N ALA A 147 10.42 -19.96 -2.47
CA ALA A 147 11.26 -19.69 -1.31
C ALA A 147 10.84 -18.39 -0.61
N ILE A 148 10.58 -17.33 -1.37
CA ILE A 148 10.12 -16.03 -0.87
C ILE A 148 8.77 -16.17 -0.17
N ASP A 149 7.82 -16.85 -0.79
CA ASP A 149 6.48 -17.06 -0.22
C ASP A 149 6.56 -17.90 1.06
N TYR A 150 7.36 -18.96 1.07
CA TYR A 150 7.58 -19.75 2.26
C TYR A 150 8.17 -18.90 3.41
N ILE A 151 9.20 -18.11 3.14
CA ILE A 151 9.81 -17.22 4.14
C ILE A 151 8.78 -16.23 4.71
N ASN A 152 8.01 -15.56 3.85
CA ASN A 152 7.06 -14.54 4.28
C ASN A 152 5.93 -15.11 5.17
N ASN A 153 5.51 -16.35 4.90
CA ASN A 153 4.41 -17.01 5.64
C ASN A 153 4.89 -17.71 6.92
N HIS A 154 6.21 -17.83 7.17
CA HIS A 154 6.74 -18.61 8.30
C HIS A 154 7.79 -17.83 9.11
N LEU A 155 7.68 -16.47 9.16
CA LEU A 155 8.66 -15.62 9.86
C LEU A 155 8.77 -15.93 11.37
N GLN A 156 7.71 -16.45 11.97
CA GLN A 156 7.68 -16.88 13.36
C GLN A 156 8.31 -18.27 13.60
N GLU A 157 8.79 -18.93 12.56
CA GLU A 157 9.43 -20.24 12.70
C GLU A 157 10.96 -20.14 12.63
N PRO A 158 11.69 -21.18 13.10
CA PRO A 158 13.11 -21.29 12.85
C PRO A 158 13.37 -21.55 11.35
N LEU A 159 13.70 -20.49 10.62
CA LEU A 159 14.02 -20.52 9.20
C LEU A 159 15.52 -20.73 8.97
N SER A 160 15.87 -21.68 8.10
CA SER A 160 17.25 -21.90 7.65
C SER A 160 17.29 -22.24 6.17
N LEU A 161 18.43 -21.98 5.52
CA LEU A 161 18.66 -22.37 4.14
C LEU A 161 18.38 -23.88 3.91
N ASN A 162 18.84 -24.74 4.82
CA ASN A 162 18.67 -26.18 4.70
C ASN A 162 17.19 -26.58 4.79
N LYS A 163 16.43 -25.97 5.72
CA LYS A 163 15.00 -26.22 5.85
C LYS A 163 14.24 -25.84 4.57
N ILE A 164 14.50 -24.65 4.05
CA ILE A 164 13.84 -24.16 2.84
C ILE A 164 14.21 -25.00 1.63
N ALA A 165 15.50 -25.33 1.46
CA ALA A 165 15.98 -26.18 0.39
C ALA A 165 15.32 -27.58 0.41
N SER A 166 15.21 -28.18 1.59
CA SER A 166 14.54 -29.48 1.80
C SER A 166 13.06 -29.44 1.38
N ILE A 167 12.35 -28.37 1.76
CA ILE A 167 10.91 -28.20 1.42
C ILE A 167 10.71 -28.06 -0.10
N LEU A 168 11.64 -27.36 -0.76
CA LEU A 168 11.58 -27.14 -2.21
C LEU A 168 12.18 -28.28 -3.04
N GLY A 169 12.69 -29.33 -2.40
CA GLY A 169 13.35 -30.44 -3.11
C GLY A 169 14.67 -30.04 -3.79
N LEU A 170 15.36 -29.02 -3.27
CA LEU A 170 16.59 -28.48 -3.84
C LEU A 170 17.80 -28.75 -2.93
N THR A 171 18.99 -28.71 -3.51
CA THR A 171 20.20 -28.68 -2.69
C THR A 171 20.43 -27.29 -2.09
N PRO A 172 20.92 -27.17 -0.84
CA PRO A 172 21.19 -25.86 -0.22
C PRO A 172 22.12 -24.98 -1.06
N SER A 173 23.13 -25.57 -1.68
CA SER A 173 24.10 -24.84 -2.52
C SER A 173 23.44 -24.21 -3.75
N TYR A 174 22.58 -24.99 -4.43
CA TYR A 174 21.86 -24.50 -5.61
C TYR A 174 20.86 -23.38 -5.23
N LEU A 175 20.06 -23.61 -4.19
CA LEU A 175 19.13 -22.58 -3.71
C LEU A 175 19.85 -21.30 -3.28
N SER A 176 20.97 -21.40 -2.56
CA SER A 176 21.75 -20.23 -2.13
C SER A 176 22.30 -19.43 -3.30
N TYR A 177 22.86 -20.12 -4.30
CA TYR A 177 23.35 -19.49 -5.53
C TYR A 177 22.24 -18.78 -6.29
N LEU A 178 21.16 -19.52 -6.59
CA LEU A 178 20.05 -19.00 -7.39
C LEU A 178 19.36 -17.84 -6.69
N PHE A 179 19.10 -17.96 -5.38
CA PHE A 179 18.47 -16.90 -4.61
C PHE A 179 19.30 -15.61 -4.60
N LYS A 180 20.61 -15.72 -4.41
CA LYS A 180 21.51 -14.55 -4.44
C LYS A 180 21.59 -13.93 -5.84
N LYS A 181 21.61 -14.74 -6.89
CA LYS A 181 21.62 -14.29 -8.28
C LYS A 181 20.37 -13.49 -8.62
N GLU A 182 19.20 -13.99 -8.26
CA GLU A 182 17.90 -13.41 -8.64
C GLU A 182 17.50 -12.24 -7.73
N THR A 183 17.76 -12.32 -6.40
CA THR A 183 17.34 -11.30 -5.43
C THR A 183 18.42 -10.30 -5.06
N GLY A 184 19.66 -10.53 -5.46
CA GLY A 184 20.82 -9.70 -5.08
C GLY A 184 21.28 -9.87 -3.63
N THR A 185 20.59 -10.68 -2.81
CA THR A 185 20.89 -10.86 -1.37
C THR A 185 20.91 -12.33 -0.98
N THR A 186 21.51 -12.65 0.17
CA THR A 186 21.50 -14.03 0.69
C THR A 186 20.20 -14.34 1.39
N ILE A 187 19.74 -15.59 1.37
CA ILE A 187 18.54 -16.05 2.10
C ILE A 187 18.58 -15.66 3.57
N LYS A 188 19.74 -15.83 4.23
CA LYS A 188 19.90 -15.47 5.65
C LYS A 188 19.65 -13.97 5.88
N LYS A 189 20.21 -13.12 5.01
CA LYS A 189 20.03 -11.67 5.11
C LYS A 189 18.58 -11.28 4.80
N TYR A 190 17.98 -11.89 3.79
CA TYR A 190 16.58 -11.68 3.42
C TYR A 190 15.61 -12.04 4.57
N ILE A 191 15.77 -13.20 5.20
CA ILE A 191 15.00 -13.61 6.38
C ILE A 191 15.15 -12.59 7.51
N LEU A 192 16.38 -12.17 7.81
CA LEU A 192 16.64 -11.18 8.86
C LEU A 192 15.93 -9.86 8.57
N GLU A 193 16.03 -9.33 7.36
CA GLU A 193 15.37 -8.08 6.94
C GLU A 193 13.85 -8.18 7.07
N LYS A 194 13.26 -9.30 6.69
CA LYS A 194 11.81 -9.54 6.82
C LYS A 194 11.36 -9.62 8.28
N LYS A 195 12.12 -10.34 9.13
CA LYS A 195 11.84 -10.41 10.57
C LYS A 195 11.96 -9.03 11.24
N LEU A 196 12.98 -8.25 10.89
CA LEU A 196 13.13 -6.89 11.43
C LEU A 196 11.99 -5.97 10.98
N LYS A 197 11.55 -6.06 9.72
CA LYS A 197 10.41 -5.28 9.22
C LYS A 197 9.10 -5.65 9.91
N ALA A 198 8.87 -6.93 10.14
CA ALA A 198 7.71 -7.38 10.91
C ALA A 198 7.79 -6.94 12.39
N ALA A 199 9.00 -6.95 12.98
CA ALA A 199 9.23 -6.46 14.34
C ALA A 199 8.98 -4.95 14.48
N GLU A 200 9.34 -4.13 13.47
CA GLU A 200 8.97 -2.71 13.44
C GLU A 200 7.45 -2.53 13.60
N THR A 201 6.66 -3.29 12.83
CA THR A 201 5.20 -3.24 12.90
C THR A 201 4.69 -3.64 14.29
N MET A 202 5.23 -4.72 14.88
CA MET A 202 4.82 -5.14 16.23
C MET A 202 5.20 -4.12 17.31
N LEU A 203 6.34 -3.44 17.18
CA LEU A 203 6.73 -2.36 18.10
C LEU A 203 5.78 -1.18 18.07
N LEU A 204 5.18 -0.90 16.92
CA LEU A 204 4.26 0.23 16.73
C LEU A 204 2.82 -0.08 17.14
N TYR A 205 2.37 -1.31 16.91
CA TYR A 205 0.94 -1.66 16.99
C TYR A 205 0.62 -2.73 18.03
N SER A 206 1.60 -3.12 18.89
CA SER A 206 1.35 -4.03 20.01
C SER A 206 2.13 -3.62 21.25
N ASP A 207 1.67 -4.08 22.42
CA ASP A 207 2.32 -3.88 23.71
C ASP A 207 3.42 -4.91 24.00
N MET A 208 3.77 -5.76 23.03
CA MET A 208 4.79 -6.80 23.22
C MET A 208 6.15 -6.17 23.53
N SER A 209 6.81 -6.74 24.54
CA SER A 209 8.18 -6.29 24.88
C SER A 209 9.18 -6.67 23.80
N SER A 210 10.35 -6.01 23.80
CA SER A 210 11.44 -6.38 22.87
C SER A 210 11.92 -7.83 23.09
N SER A 211 11.75 -8.38 24.29
CA SER A 211 12.05 -9.78 24.58
C SER A 211 11.04 -10.71 23.91
N ASP A 212 9.74 -10.41 24.05
CA ASP A 212 8.68 -11.23 23.46
C ASP A 212 8.74 -11.22 21.93
N ILE A 213 9.04 -10.05 21.33
CA ILE A 213 9.23 -9.91 19.88
C ILE A 213 10.45 -10.72 19.39
N ALA A 214 11.55 -10.70 20.15
CA ALA A 214 12.74 -11.49 19.82
C ALA A 214 12.45 -12.99 19.88
N GLU A 215 11.69 -13.45 20.88
CA GLU A 215 11.25 -14.83 21.01
C GLU A 215 10.26 -15.21 19.91
N TYR A 216 9.27 -14.39 19.65
CA TYR A 216 8.25 -14.61 18.60
C TYR A 216 8.88 -14.85 17.22
N PHE A 217 9.91 -14.09 16.87
CA PHE A 217 10.62 -14.26 15.61
C PHE A 217 11.82 -15.21 15.69
N ASN A 218 12.00 -15.96 16.77
CA ASN A 218 13.10 -16.90 16.97
C ASN A 218 14.48 -16.26 16.71
N PHE A 219 14.75 -15.11 17.30
CA PHE A 219 16.11 -14.58 17.39
C PHE A 219 16.91 -15.39 18.42
N ALA A 220 18.21 -15.56 18.18
CA ALA A 220 19.09 -16.34 19.07
C ALA A 220 19.15 -15.77 20.50
N SER A 221 18.92 -14.47 20.69
CA SER A 221 18.76 -13.78 21.96
C SER A 221 18.14 -12.40 21.75
N GLN A 222 17.57 -11.83 22.83
CA GLN A 222 17.11 -10.44 22.85
C GLN A 222 18.23 -9.45 22.47
N SER A 223 19.45 -9.67 23.01
CA SER A 223 20.61 -8.80 22.73
C SER A 223 21.00 -8.83 21.24
N TYR A 224 20.91 -10.00 20.62
CA TYR A 224 21.16 -10.14 19.18
C TYR A 224 20.08 -9.42 18.36
N PHE A 225 18.80 -9.56 18.73
CA PHE A 225 17.69 -8.82 18.11
C PHE A 225 17.92 -7.30 18.20
N ILE A 226 18.19 -6.77 19.42
CA ILE A 226 18.43 -5.33 19.64
C ILE A 226 19.58 -4.82 18.76
N SER A 227 20.68 -5.58 18.69
CA SER A 227 21.84 -5.23 17.87
C SER A 227 21.50 -5.18 16.37
N CYS A 228 20.79 -6.21 15.86
CA CYS A 228 20.37 -6.26 14.47
C CYS A 228 19.37 -5.14 14.13
N PHE A 229 18.42 -4.89 15.03
CA PHE A 229 17.41 -3.85 14.86
C PHE A 229 18.03 -2.46 14.82
N LYS A 230 18.92 -2.16 15.77
CA LYS A 230 19.65 -0.88 15.80
C LYS A 230 20.52 -0.68 14.56
N LYS A 231 21.16 -1.75 14.08
CA LYS A 231 21.96 -1.68 12.84
C LYS A 231 21.08 -1.39 11.60
N ALA A 232 19.86 -1.90 11.56
CA ALA A 232 18.94 -1.74 10.43
C ALA A 232 18.23 -0.38 10.45
N THR A 233 17.81 0.09 11.64
CA THR A 233 16.93 1.28 11.79
C THR A 233 17.65 2.52 12.33
N GLY A 234 18.88 2.35 12.84
CA GLY A 234 19.61 3.40 13.55
C GLY A 234 19.22 3.55 15.02
N GLN A 235 18.15 2.91 15.49
CA GLN A 235 17.57 3.05 16.83
C GLN A 235 17.41 1.69 17.50
N THR A 236 17.46 1.65 18.82
CA THR A 236 17.04 0.46 19.57
C THR A 236 15.53 0.26 19.46
N PRO A 237 14.98 -0.97 19.65
CA PRO A 237 13.54 -1.20 19.65
C PRO A 237 12.78 -0.29 20.61
N LEU A 238 13.33 0.02 21.78
CA LEU A 238 12.72 0.90 22.76
C LEU A 238 12.69 2.36 22.28
N GLU A 239 13.81 2.87 21.77
CA GLU A 239 13.89 4.21 21.17
C GLU A 239 12.94 4.33 19.98
N TYR A 240 12.86 3.31 19.12
CA TYR A 240 11.96 3.25 17.97
C TYR A 240 10.51 3.34 18.41
N ARG A 241 10.09 2.55 19.39
CA ARG A 241 8.74 2.61 19.98
C ARG A 241 8.44 4.00 20.53
N GLN A 242 9.33 4.57 21.36
CA GLN A 242 9.10 5.88 21.98
C GLN A 242 8.95 7.00 20.96
N HIS A 243 9.76 7.03 19.92
CA HIS A 243 9.70 8.05 18.87
C HIS A 243 8.42 7.97 18.03
N HIS A 244 7.94 6.76 17.77
CA HIS A 244 6.80 6.57 16.86
C HIS A 244 5.47 6.37 17.59
N TYR A 245 5.46 5.96 18.87
CA TYR A 245 4.25 5.77 19.66
C TYR A 245 3.46 7.08 19.86
N GLN A 246 4.13 8.21 19.97
CA GLN A 246 3.51 9.54 20.08
C GLN A 246 2.74 9.98 18.81
N THR A 247 3.01 9.36 17.68
CA THR A 247 2.38 9.70 16.40
C THR A 247 1.05 8.97 16.18
N TYR A 248 0.81 7.84 16.87
CA TYR A 248 -0.33 6.95 16.63
C TYR A 248 -1.32 6.82 17.81
N THR A 249 -1.00 7.34 18.99
CA THR A 249 -1.84 7.20 20.20
C THR A 249 -2.68 8.45 20.55
N LYS A 250 -3.01 9.31 19.57
CA LYS A 250 -4.20 10.15 19.77
C LYS A 250 -5.41 9.35 19.30
N PRO A 251 -6.27 8.88 20.22
CA PRO A 251 -7.54 8.32 19.83
C PRO A 251 -8.35 9.39 19.11
N VAL A 252 -8.97 9.02 18.00
CA VAL A 252 -10.01 9.81 17.31
C VAL A 252 -11.30 9.76 18.16
N HIS A 253 -11.20 9.98 19.46
CA HIS A 253 -12.30 10.10 20.40
C HIS A 253 -11.96 11.16 21.45
N ASP A 254 -12.13 12.42 21.06
CA ASP A 254 -12.61 13.45 21.95
C ASP A 254 -13.82 14.08 21.27
N SER A 255 -14.96 13.45 21.46
CA SER A 255 -16.24 14.13 21.42
C SER A 255 -16.30 14.99 22.66
N PRO A 256 -16.51 16.31 22.57
CA PRO A 256 -16.92 17.06 23.73
C PRO A 256 -18.37 16.63 24.04
N GLU A 257 -18.54 15.85 25.11
CA GLU A 257 -19.77 15.89 25.87
C GLU A 257 -19.94 17.28 26.45
N THR A 258 -21.21 17.64 26.49
CA THR A 258 -21.84 18.70 27.33
C THR A 258 -22.12 20.06 26.68
N LEU A 259 -23.32 20.27 26.55
CA LEU A 259 -24.45 21.08 26.96
C LEU A 259 -25.20 21.71 25.79
#